data_1691458d9843ddf14031988bf656bbc7
#
_entry.id   1691458d9843ddf14031988bf656bbc7
#
_cell.length_a   1.000
_cell.length_b   1.000
_cell.length_c   1.000
_cell.angle_alpha   90.00
_cell.angle_beta   90.00
_cell.angle_gamma   90.00
#
_symmetry.space_group_name_H-M   'P 1'
#
loop_
_entity.id
_entity.type
_entity.pdbx_description
1 polymer ?
#
loop_
_entity_poly.entity_id
_entity_poly.type
_entity_poly.pdbx_seq_one_letter_code
_entity_poly.pdbx_strand_id
1 'polypeptide(L)'
;KTYGVQEAILEQPEAEYTAADSDSDVAYIQGKGTLVVGITNFEPMDYQDADGSWIGFDADMAKLVAEKLGVAIEFVEIDWDRKVDELDGKGIDVVWNGMTLTDGVKAAMECTNAYCENAQVVVTK
;
A
#
# COMPACT_ATOMS: atom_id res chain seq x y z
N LYS A 1 -15.56 15.50 -4.27
CA LYS A 1 -15.21 15.35 -2.85
C LYS A 1 -13.71 15.52 -2.73
N THR A 2 -13.29 16.56 -2.02
CA THR A 2 -11.87 16.79 -1.71
C THR A 2 -11.51 15.80 -0.62
N TYR A 3 -10.70 14.80 -0.91
CA TYR A 3 -10.08 13.99 0.12
C TYR A 3 -9.06 14.90 0.80
N GLY A 4 -9.28 15.19 2.09
CA GLY A 4 -8.35 16.02 2.85
C GLY A 4 -7.02 15.30 3.01
N VAL A 5 -6.06 15.65 2.16
CA VAL A 5 -4.66 15.37 2.43
C VAL A 5 -4.27 16.28 3.57
N GLN A 6 -3.83 15.73 4.69
CA GLN A 6 -3.39 16.56 5.82
C GLN A 6 -2.19 17.41 5.38
N GLU A 7 -2.26 18.71 5.59
CA GLU A 7 -1.14 19.63 5.34
C GLU A 7 0.16 19.14 6.00
N ALA A 8 0.06 18.51 7.16
CA ALA A 8 1.20 17.91 7.86
C ALA A 8 1.94 16.80 7.08
N ILE A 9 1.29 16.19 6.10
CA ILE A 9 1.93 15.16 5.24
C ILE A 9 2.77 15.85 4.15
N LEU A 10 2.38 17.03 3.73
CA LEU A 10 3.07 17.84 2.72
C LEU A 10 4.31 18.54 3.27
N GLU A 11 4.38 18.76 4.59
CA GLU A 11 5.49 19.43 5.28
C GLU A 11 6.54 18.45 5.83
N GLN A 12 6.37 17.15 5.67
CA GLN A 12 7.41 16.20 6.08
C GLN A 12 8.62 16.39 5.16
N PRO A 13 9.83 16.60 5.73
CA PRO A 13 11.03 16.66 4.91
C PRO A 13 11.13 15.38 4.09
N GLU A 14 11.40 15.51 2.80
CA GLU A 14 11.76 14.37 1.98
C GLU A 14 12.84 13.59 2.73
N ALA A 15 12.49 12.37 3.16
CA ALA A 15 13.48 11.49 3.73
C ALA A 15 14.57 11.31 2.68
N GLU A 16 15.81 11.69 3.00
CA GLU A 16 16.94 11.39 2.12
C GLU A 16 16.91 9.89 1.86
N TYR A 17 16.69 9.53 0.59
CA TYR A 17 16.80 8.15 0.15
C TYR A 17 18.25 7.71 0.34
N THR A 18 18.53 7.06 1.46
CA THR A 18 19.76 6.29 1.60
C THR A 18 19.57 4.99 0.84
N ALA A 19 20.53 4.67 -0.02
CA ALA A 19 20.53 3.40 -0.73
C ALA A 19 20.25 2.27 0.26
N ALA A 20 19.27 1.43 -0.06
CA ALA A 20 18.87 0.34 0.80
C ALA A 20 20.07 -0.55 1.14
N ASP A 21 20.20 -0.92 2.42
CA ASP A 21 21.14 -1.96 2.84
C ASP A 21 20.87 -3.23 2.01
N SER A 22 21.93 -3.96 1.66
CA SER A 22 21.83 -5.18 0.83
C SER A 22 20.88 -6.24 1.41
N ASP A 23 20.57 -6.17 2.69
CA ASP A 23 19.69 -7.09 3.40
C ASP A 23 18.29 -6.50 3.66
N SER A 24 17.98 -5.31 3.10
CA SER A 24 16.68 -4.68 3.26
C SER A 24 15.61 -5.30 2.35
N ASP A 25 14.34 -5.14 2.74
CA ASP A 25 13.19 -5.56 1.92
C ASP A 25 13.16 -4.86 0.56
N VAL A 26 13.61 -3.60 0.50
CA VAL A 26 13.74 -2.86 -0.76
C VAL A 26 14.76 -3.51 -1.69
N ALA A 27 15.93 -3.90 -1.17
CA ALA A 27 16.94 -4.60 -1.96
C ALA A 27 16.43 -5.96 -2.46
N TYR A 28 15.67 -6.68 -1.63
CA TYR A 28 15.01 -7.93 -2.03
C TYR A 28 14.03 -7.72 -3.19
N ILE A 29 13.15 -6.71 -3.10
CA ILE A 29 12.18 -6.39 -4.15
C ILE A 29 12.88 -5.96 -5.43
N GLN A 30 13.91 -5.12 -5.33
CA GLN A 30 14.71 -4.70 -6.49
C GLN A 30 15.46 -5.86 -7.13
N GLY A 31 16.03 -6.77 -6.33
CA GLY A 31 16.69 -7.98 -6.82
C GLY A 31 15.73 -8.94 -7.51
N LYS A 32 14.49 -9.03 -7.03
CA LYS A 32 13.42 -9.81 -7.66
C LYS A 32 12.88 -9.15 -8.93
N GLY A 33 12.92 -7.81 -9.02
CA GLY A 33 12.46 -7.03 -10.16
C GLY A 33 10.96 -6.79 -10.21
N THR A 34 10.22 -7.18 -9.18
CA THR A 34 8.75 -7.01 -9.12
C THR A 34 8.31 -6.70 -7.69
N LEU A 35 7.43 -5.71 -7.55
CA LEU A 35 6.70 -5.40 -6.33
C LEU A 35 5.34 -6.11 -6.39
N VAL A 36 5.11 -7.07 -5.50
CA VAL A 36 3.83 -7.78 -5.38
C VAL A 36 2.98 -7.13 -4.31
N VAL A 37 1.86 -6.56 -4.72
CA VAL A 37 0.95 -5.77 -3.87
C VAL A 37 -0.29 -6.58 -3.54
N GLY A 38 -0.49 -6.86 -2.27
CA GLY A 38 -1.74 -7.43 -1.76
C GLY A 38 -2.81 -6.35 -1.64
N ILE A 39 -3.93 -6.56 -2.31
CA ILE A 39 -4.99 -5.58 -2.51
C ILE A 39 -6.36 -6.23 -2.38
N THR A 40 -7.39 -5.46 -2.06
CA THR A 40 -8.79 -5.90 -2.10
C THR A 40 -9.64 -4.88 -2.84
N ASN A 41 -10.83 -5.28 -3.25
CA ASN A 41 -11.78 -4.35 -3.85
C ASN A 41 -12.34 -3.41 -2.77
N PHE A 42 -11.94 -2.15 -2.83
CA PHE A 42 -12.32 -1.08 -1.90
C PHE A 42 -12.48 0.26 -2.62
N GLU A 43 -13.52 0.38 -3.44
CA GLU A 43 -13.81 1.60 -4.21
C GLU A 43 -14.05 2.82 -3.29
N PRO A 44 -13.48 3.98 -3.57
CA PRO A 44 -12.72 4.39 -4.75
C PRO A 44 -11.20 4.27 -4.61
N MET A 45 -10.71 3.66 -3.55
CA MET A 45 -9.26 3.56 -3.28
C MET A 45 -8.62 2.49 -4.15
N ASP A 46 -9.26 1.32 -4.24
CA ASP A 46 -8.82 0.16 -5.02
C ASP A 46 -10.02 -0.54 -5.62
N TYR A 47 -10.05 -0.72 -6.91
CA TYR A 47 -11.10 -1.47 -7.60
C TYR A 47 -10.63 -1.88 -9.00
N GLN A 48 -11.36 -2.79 -9.62
CA GLN A 48 -11.07 -3.19 -10.99
C GLN A 48 -11.98 -2.45 -11.98
N ASP A 49 -11.39 -2.00 -13.07
CA ASP A 49 -12.15 -1.49 -14.20
C ASP A 49 -12.80 -2.62 -15.02
N ALA A 50 -13.47 -2.26 -16.11
CA ALA A 50 -14.15 -3.21 -16.97
C ALA A 50 -13.21 -4.24 -17.65
N ASP A 51 -11.93 -3.91 -17.76
CA ASP A 51 -10.89 -4.76 -18.35
C ASP A 51 -10.17 -5.62 -17.30
N GLY A 52 -10.55 -5.49 -16.02
CA GLY A 52 -9.95 -6.19 -14.90
C GLY A 52 -8.64 -5.58 -14.39
N SER A 53 -8.30 -4.37 -14.84
CA SER A 53 -7.12 -3.66 -14.37
C SER A 53 -7.40 -2.98 -13.04
N TRP A 54 -6.47 -3.09 -12.10
CA TRP A 54 -6.55 -2.39 -10.83
C TRP A 54 -6.34 -0.89 -11.00
N ILE A 55 -7.33 -0.11 -10.55
CA ILE A 55 -7.37 1.35 -10.60
C ILE A 55 -7.81 1.91 -9.24
N GLY A 56 -7.71 3.23 -9.08
CA GLY A 56 -8.04 3.93 -7.86
C GLY A 56 -6.82 4.60 -7.25
N PHE A 57 -7.04 5.35 -6.18
CA PHE A 57 -5.98 6.15 -5.56
C PHE A 57 -4.80 5.31 -5.08
N ASP A 58 -5.07 4.24 -4.32
CA ASP A 58 -4.03 3.39 -3.76
C ASP A 58 -3.32 2.57 -4.86
N ALA A 59 -4.07 2.04 -5.83
CA ALA A 59 -3.49 1.32 -6.95
C ALA A 59 -2.55 2.20 -7.78
N ASP A 60 -2.92 3.46 -8.02
CA ASP A 60 -2.09 4.41 -8.77
C ASP A 60 -0.85 4.83 -7.97
N MET A 61 -0.98 5.03 -6.66
CA MET A 61 0.16 5.29 -5.78
C MET A 61 1.15 4.11 -5.76
N ALA A 62 0.65 2.89 -5.69
CA ALA A 62 1.49 1.69 -5.72
C ALA A 62 2.26 1.57 -7.05
N LYS A 63 1.63 1.89 -8.18
CA LYS A 63 2.29 1.93 -9.49
C LYS A 63 3.43 2.95 -9.51
N LEU A 64 3.20 4.16 -8.95
CA LEU A 64 4.24 5.20 -8.88
C LEU A 64 5.42 4.78 -8.00
N VAL A 65 5.17 4.09 -6.89
CA VAL A 65 6.24 3.56 -6.03
C VAL A 65 7.05 2.49 -6.75
N ALA A 66 6.40 1.55 -7.43
CA ALA A 66 7.09 0.54 -8.23
C ALA A 66 7.97 1.17 -9.32
N GLU A 67 7.47 2.20 -10.01
CA GLU A 67 8.23 2.96 -11.01
C GLU A 67 9.46 3.63 -10.38
N LYS A 68 9.32 4.27 -9.22
CA LYS A 68 10.43 4.89 -8.49
C LYS A 68 11.47 3.88 -8.00
N LEU A 69 11.06 2.67 -7.65
CA LEU A 69 11.94 1.57 -7.28
C LEU A 69 12.62 0.93 -8.51
N GLY A 70 12.14 1.22 -9.72
CA GLY A 70 12.64 0.63 -10.96
C GLY A 70 12.24 -0.84 -11.15
N VAL A 71 11.08 -1.24 -10.61
CA VAL A 71 10.56 -2.62 -10.67
C VAL A 71 9.19 -2.67 -11.35
N ALA A 72 8.82 -3.84 -11.85
CA ALA A 72 7.46 -4.10 -12.29
C ALA A 72 6.50 -4.15 -11.09
N ILE A 73 5.20 -4.02 -11.33
CA ILE A 73 4.18 -4.17 -10.29
C ILE A 73 3.27 -5.34 -10.65
N GLU A 74 2.88 -6.09 -9.62
CA GLU A 74 1.87 -7.13 -9.69
C GLU A 74 0.87 -6.94 -8.56
N PHE A 75 -0.43 -6.96 -8.88
CA PHE A 75 -1.49 -6.88 -7.89
C PHE A 75 -2.06 -8.27 -7.65
N VAL A 76 -2.14 -8.66 -6.38
CA VAL A 76 -2.75 -9.92 -5.94
C VAL A 76 -3.93 -9.62 -5.05
N GLU A 77 -5.12 -10.03 -5.45
CA GLU A 77 -6.28 -9.93 -4.58
C GLU A 77 -6.14 -10.93 -3.43
N ILE A 78 -6.19 -10.41 -2.20
CA ILE A 78 -6.01 -11.21 -0.98
C ILE A 78 -7.29 -11.29 -0.15
N ASP A 79 -7.40 -12.32 0.66
CA ASP A 79 -8.35 -12.34 1.76
C ASP A 79 -7.84 -11.39 2.86
N TRP A 80 -8.64 -10.36 3.17
CA TRP A 80 -8.25 -9.32 4.12
C TRP A 80 -7.90 -9.85 5.49
N ASP A 81 -8.59 -10.89 5.95
CA ASP A 81 -8.34 -11.50 7.25
C ASP A 81 -6.99 -12.25 7.29
N ARG A 82 -6.46 -12.62 6.12
CA ARG A 82 -5.19 -13.32 5.96
C ARG A 82 -4.02 -12.45 5.54
N LYS A 83 -4.18 -11.13 5.51
CA LYS A 83 -3.14 -10.19 5.03
C LYS A 83 -1.77 -10.36 5.69
N VAL A 84 -1.74 -10.66 6.99
CA VAL A 84 -0.48 -10.88 7.72
C VAL A 84 0.15 -12.21 7.29
N ASP A 85 -0.65 -13.28 7.19
CA ASP A 85 -0.15 -14.60 6.76
C ASP A 85 0.41 -14.56 5.33
N GLU A 86 -0.26 -13.81 4.43
CA GLU A 86 0.20 -13.64 3.05
C GLU A 86 1.53 -12.86 2.96
N LEU A 87 1.69 -11.85 3.84
CA LEU A 87 2.93 -11.08 3.94
C LEU A 87 4.07 -11.93 4.53
N ASP A 88 3.83 -12.62 5.63
CA ASP A 88 4.81 -13.48 6.31
C ASP A 88 5.21 -14.67 5.42
N GLY A 89 4.26 -15.22 4.68
CA GLY A 89 4.49 -16.29 3.71
C GLY A 89 5.19 -15.85 2.44
N LYS A 90 5.47 -14.55 2.28
CA LYS A 90 6.06 -13.94 1.08
C LYS A 90 5.26 -14.18 -0.21
N GLY A 91 3.96 -14.40 -0.08
CA GLY A 91 3.03 -14.40 -1.21
C GLY A 91 2.84 -13.01 -1.80
N ILE A 92 2.99 -11.99 -0.96
CA ILE A 92 3.00 -10.58 -1.30
C ILE A 92 4.18 -9.89 -0.64
N ASP A 93 4.61 -8.75 -1.18
CA ASP A 93 5.69 -7.93 -0.61
C ASP A 93 5.15 -6.81 0.29
N VAL A 94 4.00 -6.28 -0.06
CA VAL A 94 3.31 -5.22 0.68
C VAL A 94 1.80 -5.44 0.69
N VAL A 95 1.16 -5.01 1.76
CA VAL A 95 -0.29 -4.83 1.82
C VAL A 95 -0.57 -3.36 1.53
N TRP A 96 -1.28 -3.07 0.45
CA TRP A 96 -1.63 -1.71 0.08
C TRP A 96 -3.12 -1.60 -0.21
N ASN A 97 -3.84 -1.07 0.74
CA ASN A 97 -5.30 -0.92 0.70
C ASN A 97 -5.72 0.18 1.68
N GLY A 98 -6.98 0.54 1.71
CA GLY A 98 -7.53 1.47 2.69
C GLY A 98 -7.44 0.95 4.14
N MET A 99 -6.25 0.59 4.59
CA MET A 99 -6.03 -0.03 5.89
C MET A 99 -5.93 1.00 7.01
N THR A 100 -6.68 0.75 8.09
CA THR A 100 -6.57 1.55 9.31
C THR A 100 -5.35 1.12 10.12
N LEU A 101 -4.48 2.08 10.47
CA LEU A 101 -3.29 1.85 11.28
C LEU A 101 -3.65 1.74 12.76
N THR A 102 -4.10 0.57 13.16
CA THR A 102 -4.34 0.21 14.57
C THR A 102 -3.05 -0.25 15.25
N ASP A 103 -3.04 -0.25 16.58
CA ASP A 103 -1.89 -0.77 17.34
C ASP A 103 -1.64 -2.26 17.05
N GLY A 104 -2.70 -3.04 16.80
CA GLY A 104 -2.58 -4.43 16.41
C GLY A 104 -1.90 -4.62 15.05
N VAL A 105 -2.25 -3.79 14.07
CA VAL A 105 -1.61 -3.80 12.75
C VAL A 105 -0.14 -3.42 12.84
N LYS A 106 0.17 -2.35 13.57
CA LYS A 106 1.55 -1.89 13.78
C LYS A 106 2.43 -2.89 14.56
N ALA A 107 1.82 -3.72 15.39
CA ALA A 107 2.53 -4.78 16.09
C ALA A 107 2.79 -6.02 15.21
N ALA A 108 1.98 -6.23 14.18
CA ALA A 108 2.06 -7.40 13.31
C ALA A 108 2.91 -7.17 12.06
N MET A 109 3.04 -5.93 11.60
CA MET A 109 3.78 -5.59 10.37
C MET A 109 4.37 -4.19 10.45
N GLU A 110 5.43 -3.95 9.69
CA GLU A 110 6.01 -2.62 9.52
C GLU A 110 5.07 -1.76 8.67
N CYS A 111 4.80 -0.54 9.11
CA CYS A 111 3.85 0.35 8.45
C CYS A 111 4.51 1.68 8.08
N THR A 112 4.11 2.23 6.94
CA THR A 112 4.46 3.60 6.57
C THR A 112 3.69 4.61 7.43
N ASN A 113 4.01 5.87 7.28
CA ASN A 113 3.17 6.96 7.79
C ASN A 113 1.79 6.92 7.12
N ALA A 114 0.76 7.33 7.86
CA ALA A 114 -0.56 7.53 7.28
C ALA A 114 -0.52 8.64 6.22
N TYR A 115 -1.11 8.40 5.06
CA TYR A 115 -1.18 9.36 3.95
C TYR A 115 -2.59 9.95 3.74
N CYS A 116 -3.60 9.46 4.45
CA CYS A 116 -4.93 10.03 4.47
C CYS A 116 -5.65 9.73 5.80
N GLU A 117 -6.68 10.52 6.10
CA GLU A 117 -7.58 10.23 7.21
C GLU A 117 -8.59 9.16 6.83
N ASN A 118 -8.87 8.27 7.76
CA ASN A 118 -9.87 7.22 7.61
C ASN A 118 -10.84 7.26 8.78
N ALA A 119 -12.12 7.08 8.52
CA ALA A 119 -13.15 7.00 9.53
C ALA A 119 -14.27 6.02 9.11
N GLN A 120 -14.75 5.25 10.05
CA GLN A 120 -16.01 4.52 9.90
C GLN A 120 -17.17 5.42 10.29
N VAL A 121 -18.17 5.49 9.44
CA VAL A 121 -19.35 6.33 9.66
C VAL A 121 -20.63 5.51 9.51
N VAL A 122 -21.67 5.92 10.23
CA VAL A 122 -23.01 5.34 10.06
C VAL A 122 -23.79 6.24 9.11
N VAL A 123 -24.31 5.65 8.05
CA VAL A 123 -25.20 6.34 7.12
C VAL A 123 -26.64 6.05 7.51
N THR A 124 -27.40 7.11 7.81
CA THR A 124 -28.83 7.02 8.11
C THR A 124 -29.65 7.77 7.07
N LYS A 125 -30.94 7.37 6.95
CA LYS A 125 -31.90 8.12 6.13
C LYS A 125 -32.31 9.42 6.81
#